data_ee194547d01876f2d73ac9d8abd84dcf
#
_entry.id   ee194547d01876f2d73ac9d8abd84dcf
#
_cell.length_a   1.000
_cell.length_b   1.000
_cell.length_c   1.000
_cell.angle_alpha   90.00
_cell.angle_beta   90.00
_cell.angle_gamma   90.00
#
_symmetry.space_group_name_H-M   'P 1'
#
loop_
_entity.id
_entity.type
_entity.pdbx_description
1 polymer ?
#
loop_
_entity_poly.entity_id
_entity_poly.type
_entity_poly.pdbx_seq_one_letter_code
_entity_poly.pdbx_strand_id
1 'polypeptide(L)'
;MEKIIKRLLFILFLSFVFLSVGAQSKPKRDVTKDRKPVTSVPKVQKSIHRFENKVAMNSPRKNIRNSSSRHKKRSSKTLRRRQKLATYLYVDGRKSVSIIVGHFSSKVEHLVSTDGQDWTVTNLPSWCSYVKTSSNSFMLYTLANSEYEDRSSYFYVVADDQYLRVDITQIAVPFDVTNIKATTSTMYLNHNCSSSLLVRATMYVQNAKGIELIPVVFINDGTGSPVKASNSWNSYAMTGSGDVYVAGNTIKPTANSSQSFTVSIYLPNNAMQLRKKKDKLRCFLCLYCPRTRSYVAGAAYVDFKAKVKKGMVITSSY
;
A
#
# COMPACT_ATOMS: atom_id res chain seq x y z
N MET A 1 24.51 -0.86 -28.66
CA MET A 1 23.55 0.24 -28.58
C MET A 1 22.82 0.30 -27.22
N GLU A 2 22.25 -0.79 -26.74
CA GLU A 2 21.51 -0.83 -25.46
C GLU A 2 22.31 -0.35 -24.22
N LYS A 3 23.58 -0.68 -24.12
CA LYS A 3 24.48 -0.22 -23.03
C LYS A 3 24.75 1.28 -23.03
N ILE A 4 24.73 1.90 -24.21
CA ILE A 4 24.97 3.35 -24.37
C ILE A 4 23.68 4.11 -24.00
N ILE A 5 22.52 3.59 -24.38
CA ILE A 5 21.22 4.18 -24.04
C ILE A 5 20.96 4.13 -22.53
N LYS A 6 21.30 3.01 -21.86
CA LYS A 6 21.20 2.90 -20.39
C LYS A 6 22.14 3.86 -19.66
N ARG A 7 23.33 4.13 -20.18
CA ARG A 7 24.26 5.13 -19.63
C ARG A 7 23.78 6.57 -19.82
N LEU A 8 23.22 6.89 -20.98
CA LEU A 8 22.64 8.20 -21.26
C LEU A 8 21.41 8.48 -20.39
N LEU A 9 20.52 7.51 -20.21
CA LEU A 9 19.37 7.61 -19.31
C LEU A 9 19.80 7.80 -17.83
N PHE A 10 20.85 7.13 -17.39
CA PHE A 10 21.37 7.27 -16.02
C PHE A 10 22.03 8.66 -15.79
N ILE A 11 22.75 9.20 -16.78
CA ILE A 11 23.34 10.54 -16.72
C ILE A 11 22.25 11.61 -16.78
N LEU A 12 21.21 11.44 -17.61
CA LEU A 12 20.05 12.32 -17.68
C LEU A 12 19.26 12.32 -16.36
N PHE A 13 19.08 11.18 -15.72
CA PHE A 13 18.39 11.06 -14.44
C PHE A 13 19.17 11.74 -13.30
N LEU A 14 20.50 11.57 -13.25
CA LEU A 14 21.35 12.29 -12.31
C LEU A 14 21.30 13.82 -12.52
N SER A 15 21.27 14.29 -13.77
CA SER A 15 21.16 15.73 -14.05
C SER A 15 19.79 16.29 -13.68
N PHE A 16 18.71 15.53 -13.79
CA PHE A 16 17.36 15.95 -13.33
C PHE A 16 17.26 16.07 -11.80
N VAL A 17 17.92 15.17 -11.06
CA VAL A 17 18.00 15.25 -9.59
C VAL A 17 18.79 16.51 -9.16
N PHE A 18 19.82 16.91 -9.91
CA PHE A 18 20.60 18.11 -9.61
C PHE A 18 19.84 19.42 -9.89
N LEU A 19 18.97 19.45 -10.89
CA LEU A 19 18.16 20.64 -11.22
C LEU A 19 17.04 20.91 -10.21
N SER A 20 16.52 19.88 -9.55
CA SER A 20 15.47 20.06 -8.54
C SER A 20 15.98 20.51 -7.16
N VAL A 21 17.26 20.30 -6.85
CA VAL A 21 17.86 20.68 -5.55
C VAL A 21 18.37 22.14 -5.53
N GLY A 22 18.53 22.79 -6.70
CA GLY A 22 19.05 24.15 -6.82
C GLY A 22 18.07 25.30 -6.45
N ALA A 23 16.81 25.01 -6.15
CA ALA A 23 15.74 26.01 -5.95
C ALA A 23 15.31 26.23 -4.49
N GLN A 24 16.10 25.84 -3.48
CA GLN A 24 15.79 26.22 -2.10
C GLN A 24 16.43 27.57 -1.77
N SER A 25 15.61 28.62 -1.87
CA SER A 25 15.93 29.98 -1.41
C SER A 25 16.19 29.98 0.11
N LYS A 26 17.26 30.67 0.53
CA LYS A 26 17.61 30.93 1.93
C LYS A 26 16.42 31.58 2.64
N PRO A 27 16.02 31.14 3.86
CA PRO A 27 15.02 31.85 4.63
C PRO A 27 15.58 33.19 5.10
N LYS A 28 14.94 34.28 4.69
CA LYS A 28 15.13 35.61 5.28
C LYS A 28 14.69 35.55 6.75
N ARG A 29 15.56 35.95 7.67
CA ARG A 29 15.21 36.23 9.06
C ARG A 29 14.30 37.46 9.08
N ASP A 30 13.03 37.25 9.35
CA ASP A 30 12.14 38.34 9.77
C ASP A 30 12.07 38.37 11.29
N VAL A 31 12.53 39.49 11.82
CA VAL A 31 12.42 39.88 13.23
C VAL A 31 11.09 40.64 13.39
N THR A 32 10.10 40.01 13.95
CA THR A 32 8.93 40.75 14.51
C THR A 32 8.32 40.03 15.71
N LYS A 33 8.59 40.64 16.83
CA LYS A 33 7.72 41.04 17.96
C LYS A 33 6.53 40.14 18.32
N ASP A 34 6.58 39.70 19.56
CA ASP A 34 5.52 39.52 20.57
C ASP A 34 4.08 39.52 20.07
N ARG A 35 3.42 38.36 20.08
CA ARG A 35 1.99 38.25 20.33
C ARG A 35 1.67 37.05 21.22
N LYS A 36 0.91 37.37 22.30
CA LYS A 36 0.39 36.45 23.32
C LYS A 36 -0.47 35.34 22.72
N PRO A 37 -0.52 34.12 23.34
CA PRO A 37 -1.36 33.05 22.90
C PRO A 37 -2.83 33.31 23.21
N VAL A 38 -3.68 33.20 22.19
CA VAL A 38 -5.13 33.15 22.35
C VAL A 38 -5.54 31.70 22.48
N THR A 39 -5.95 31.34 23.68
CA THR A 39 -6.62 30.07 24.00
C THR A 39 -8.10 30.17 23.63
N SER A 40 -8.53 29.43 22.60
CA SER A 40 -9.92 28.97 22.51
C SER A 40 -10.01 27.77 21.59
N VAL A 41 -10.18 26.61 22.19
CA VAL A 41 -10.49 25.35 21.53
C VAL A 41 -12.02 25.23 21.42
N PRO A 42 -12.64 25.07 20.25
CA PRO A 42 -14.04 24.73 20.16
C PRO A 42 -14.24 23.26 20.52
N LYS A 43 -15.07 22.99 21.52
CA LYS A 43 -15.58 21.66 21.83
C LYS A 43 -16.46 21.18 20.69
N VAL A 44 -16.00 20.16 19.96
CA VAL A 44 -16.86 19.38 19.06
C VAL A 44 -17.65 18.39 19.89
N GLN A 45 -18.95 18.63 20.01
CA GLN A 45 -19.91 17.68 20.56
C GLN A 45 -20.02 16.45 19.64
N LYS A 46 -19.62 15.29 20.15
CA LYS A 46 -19.93 13.99 19.55
C LYS A 46 -21.38 13.63 19.87
N SER A 47 -22.26 13.72 18.90
CA SER A 47 -23.58 13.07 18.96
C SER A 47 -23.42 11.62 18.51
N ILE A 48 -23.37 10.71 19.47
CA ILE A 48 -23.47 9.28 19.24
C ILE A 48 -24.95 8.92 19.18
N HIS A 49 -25.49 8.70 17.99
CA HIS A 49 -26.80 8.06 17.86
C HIS A 49 -26.65 6.56 18.08
N ARG A 50 -27.03 6.15 19.29
CA ARG A 50 -27.16 4.75 19.66
C ARG A 50 -28.53 4.26 19.20
N PHE A 51 -28.58 3.44 18.17
CA PHE A 51 -29.79 2.70 17.80
C PHE A 51 -29.96 1.51 18.76
N GLU A 52 -30.83 1.66 19.75
CA GLU A 52 -31.30 0.55 20.58
C GLU A 52 -32.47 -0.13 19.88
N ASN A 53 -32.25 -1.38 19.44
CA ASN A 53 -33.35 -2.27 19.01
C ASN A 53 -34.11 -2.76 20.25
N LYS A 54 -35.25 -2.15 20.55
CA LYS A 54 -36.21 -2.68 21.50
C LYS A 54 -37.04 -3.75 20.80
N VAL A 55 -36.71 -4.98 21.09
CA VAL A 55 -37.66 -6.12 20.83
C VAL A 55 -38.69 -6.11 21.93
N ALA A 56 -39.91 -5.72 21.61
CA ALA A 56 -41.03 -5.79 22.53
C ALA A 56 -41.60 -7.19 22.53
N MET A 57 -41.39 -7.95 23.59
CA MET A 57 -42.21 -9.11 23.95
C MET A 57 -43.49 -8.64 24.61
N ASN A 58 -44.59 -8.77 23.93
CA ASN A 58 -45.91 -8.67 24.57
C ASN A 58 -46.70 -9.93 24.27
N SER A 59 -46.80 -10.80 25.27
CA SER A 59 -47.84 -11.82 25.35
C SER A 59 -49.00 -11.31 26.21
N PRO A 60 -50.22 -11.37 25.75
CA PRO A 60 -51.37 -11.46 26.67
C PRO A 60 -51.99 -12.87 26.59
N ARG A 61 -51.93 -13.57 27.73
CA ARG A 61 -52.81 -14.69 28.02
C ARG A 61 -54.24 -14.15 28.12
N LYS A 62 -55.14 -14.65 27.28
CA LYS A 62 -56.59 -14.61 27.56
C LYS A 62 -57.19 -15.99 27.46
N ASN A 63 -57.68 -16.49 28.61
CA ASN A 63 -58.58 -17.57 28.75
C ASN A 63 -59.88 -17.27 28.00
N ILE A 64 -60.34 -18.16 27.13
CA ILE A 64 -61.70 -18.14 26.65
C ILE A 64 -62.22 -19.58 26.64
N ARG A 65 -63.37 -19.68 27.29
CA ARG A 65 -64.18 -20.81 27.59
C ARG A 65 -64.56 -21.69 26.40
N ASN A 66 -64.68 -22.98 26.69
CA ASN A 66 -65.27 -23.98 25.88
C ASN A 66 -66.74 -23.60 25.42
N SER A 67 -66.92 -23.61 24.12
CA SER A 67 -68.26 -23.84 23.53
C SER A 67 -68.15 -24.96 22.49
N SER A 68 -68.75 -26.07 22.81
CA SER A 68 -68.95 -27.22 21.92
C SER A 68 -69.85 -26.84 20.77
N SER A 69 -69.34 -26.77 19.56
CA SER A 69 -70.17 -26.86 18.36
C SER A 69 -69.58 -27.91 17.41
N ARG A 70 -70.38 -28.99 17.23
CA ARG A 70 -70.16 -30.02 16.22
C ARG A 70 -70.11 -29.37 14.83
N HIS A 71 -68.96 -29.21 14.25
CA HIS A 71 -68.82 -28.91 12.83
C HIS A 71 -68.14 -30.05 12.11
N LYS A 72 -68.88 -30.56 11.09
CA LYS A 72 -68.50 -31.59 10.13
C LYS A 72 -67.06 -31.43 9.67
N LYS A 73 -66.24 -32.48 9.86
CA LYS A 73 -64.90 -32.64 9.18
C LYS A 73 -65.13 -32.61 7.68
N ARG A 74 -64.98 -31.44 7.06
CA ARG A 74 -64.58 -31.35 5.68
C ARG A 74 -63.06 -31.59 5.70
N SER A 75 -62.65 -32.78 5.27
CA SER A 75 -61.25 -33.06 4.99
C SER A 75 -60.84 -32.19 3.82
N SER A 76 -60.27 -31.03 4.10
CA SER A 76 -59.47 -30.31 3.13
C SER A 76 -58.22 -31.14 2.87
N LYS A 77 -58.23 -31.98 1.85
CA LYS A 77 -57.00 -32.48 1.22
C LYS A 77 -56.24 -31.25 0.72
N THR A 78 -55.43 -30.66 1.58
CA THR A 78 -54.42 -29.70 1.16
C THR A 78 -53.49 -30.48 0.26
N LEU A 79 -53.71 -30.36 -1.06
CA LEU A 79 -52.71 -30.80 -2.06
C LEU A 79 -51.43 -30.05 -1.72
N ARG A 80 -50.51 -30.71 -0.98
CA ARG A 80 -49.15 -30.29 -0.89
C ARG A 80 -48.61 -30.32 -2.32
N ARG A 81 -48.69 -29.18 -3.01
CA ARG A 81 -47.97 -28.97 -4.26
C ARG A 81 -46.51 -29.33 -3.94
N ARG A 82 -46.02 -30.44 -4.49
CA ARG A 82 -44.60 -30.77 -4.43
C ARG A 82 -43.89 -29.53 -5.02
N GLN A 83 -43.17 -28.81 -4.21
CA GLN A 83 -42.32 -27.74 -4.69
C GLN A 83 -41.34 -28.36 -5.67
N LYS A 84 -41.36 -27.89 -6.91
CA LYS A 84 -40.41 -28.30 -7.90
C LYS A 84 -39.09 -27.67 -7.52
N LEU A 85 -38.08 -28.45 -7.14
CA LEU A 85 -36.73 -27.99 -6.88
C LEU A 85 -36.06 -27.51 -8.18
N ALA A 86 -35.16 -26.55 -8.07
CA ALA A 86 -34.38 -26.08 -9.20
C ALA A 86 -33.57 -27.23 -9.80
N THR A 87 -33.64 -27.39 -11.13
CA THR A 87 -32.86 -28.40 -11.85
C THR A 87 -31.63 -27.78 -12.52
N TYR A 88 -31.61 -26.46 -12.68
CA TYR A 88 -30.46 -25.71 -13.19
C TYR A 88 -30.36 -24.31 -12.56
N LEU A 89 -29.13 -23.79 -12.57
CA LEU A 89 -28.82 -22.43 -12.15
C LEU A 89 -27.68 -21.90 -13.02
N TYR A 90 -27.85 -20.72 -13.60
CA TYR A 90 -26.86 -20.02 -14.40
C TYR A 90 -26.78 -18.56 -13.95
N VAL A 91 -25.58 -17.97 -14.03
CA VAL A 91 -25.37 -16.53 -13.94
C VAL A 91 -24.74 -16.08 -15.24
N ASP A 92 -25.31 -15.06 -15.89
CA ASP A 92 -24.92 -14.55 -17.22
C ASP A 92 -24.82 -15.68 -18.27
N GLY A 93 -25.74 -16.67 -18.19
CA GLY A 93 -25.82 -17.83 -19.07
C GLY A 93 -24.72 -18.89 -18.84
N ARG A 94 -23.96 -18.85 -17.73
CA ARG A 94 -22.82 -19.71 -17.44
C ARG A 94 -22.99 -20.49 -16.13
N LYS A 95 -22.42 -21.70 -16.08
CA LYS A 95 -22.31 -22.55 -14.88
C LYS A 95 -21.05 -22.28 -14.05
N SER A 96 -20.08 -21.60 -14.62
CA SER A 96 -18.86 -21.15 -13.95
C SER A 96 -18.64 -19.69 -14.31
N VAL A 97 -18.55 -18.82 -13.32
CA VAL A 97 -18.49 -17.38 -13.51
C VAL A 97 -17.27 -16.81 -12.79
N SER A 98 -16.50 -16.03 -13.51
CA SER A 98 -15.43 -15.22 -12.94
C SER A 98 -15.64 -13.77 -13.36
N ILE A 99 -15.72 -12.89 -12.37
CA ILE A 99 -15.96 -11.46 -12.54
C ILE A 99 -14.65 -10.73 -12.25
N ILE A 100 -14.22 -9.87 -13.16
CA ILE A 100 -13.08 -8.97 -12.94
C ILE A 100 -13.61 -7.54 -12.98
N VAL A 101 -13.36 -6.80 -11.91
CA VAL A 101 -13.78 -5.40 -11.78
C VAL A 101 -12.57 -4.47 -11.60
N GLY A 102 -12.71 -3.22 -12.02
CA GLY A 102 -11.69 -2.19 -11.84
C GLY A 102 -11.47 -1.83 -10.37
N HIS A 103 -10.41 -1.08 -10.08
CA HIS A 103 -10.08 -0.64 -8.71
C HIS A 103 -11.07 0.39 -8.14
N PHE A 104 -11.85 1.07 -8.97
CA PHE A 104 -12.89 1.99 -8.50
C PHE A 104 -14.09 1.23 -7.93
N SER A 105 -14.91 1.91 -7.15
CA SER A 105 -16.24 1.40 -6.81
C SER A 105 -17.04 1.19 -8.11
N SER A 106 -17.73 0.06 -8.20
CA SER A 106 -18.50 -0.28 -9.40
C SER A 106 -19.88 -0.83 -9.06
N LYS A 107 -20.75 -0.79 -10.04
CA LYS A 107 -22.06 -1.47 -10.03
C LYS A 107 -22.20 -2.20 -11.36
N VAL A 108 -22.51 -3.50 -11.29
CA VAL A 108 -22.67 -4.36 -12.48
C VAL A 108 -23.93 -5.18 -12.30
N GLU A 109 -24.78 -5.22 -13.32
CA GLU A 109 -25.96 -6.08 -13.34
C GLU A 109 -25.58 -7.46 -13.85
N HIS A 110 -26.11 -8.48 -13.18
CA HIS A 110 -25.95 -9.88 -13.52
C HIS A 110 -27.30 -10.54 -13.68
N LEU A 111 -27.44 -11.39 -14.71
CA LEU A 111 -28.65 -12.14 -14.99
C LEU A 111 -28.59 -13.51 -14.34
N VAL A 112 -29.67 -13.91 -13.68
CA VAL A 112 -29.83 -15.25 -13.08
C VAL A 112 -30.90 -15.99 -13.86
N SER A 113 -30.59 -17.22 -14.28
CA SER A 113 -31.53 -18.10 -14.94
C SER A 113 -31.66 -19.40 -14.14
N THR A 114 -32.87 -19.70 -13.69
CA THR A 114 -33.20 -20.92 -12.94
C THR A 114 -34.65 -21.29 -13.18
N ASP A 115 -35.00 -22.58 -13.04
CA ASP A 115 -36.38 -23.06 -12.99
C ASP A 115 -36.88 -23.26 -11.54
N GLY A 116 -36.07 -22.83 -10.54
CA GLY A 116 -36.46 -22.75 -9.14
C GLY A 116 -37.46 -21.63 -8.87
N GLN A 117 -38.07 -21.64 -7.67
CA GLN A 117 -39.07 -20.63 -7.30
C GLN A 117 -38.44 -19.28 -6.96
N ASP A 118 -37.28 -19.31 -6.32
CA ASP A 118 -36.54 -18.12 -5.91
C ASP A 118 -35.05 -18.42 -5.84
N TRP A 119 -34.24 -17.35 -5.78
CA TRP A 119 -32.80 -17.44 -5.65
C TRP A 119 -32.28 -16.31 -4.74
N THR A 120 -31.10 -16.50 -4.18
CA THR A 120 -30.43 -15.52 -3.31
C THR A 120 -28.91 -15.53 -3.55
N VAL A 121 -28.24 -14.49 -3.08
CA VAL A 121 -26.76 -14.42 -3.08
C VAL A 121 -26.27 -14.55 -1.65
N THR A 122 -25.29 -15.42 -1.42
CA THR A 122 -24.74 -15.72 -0.09
C THR A 122 -23.21 -15.66 -0.10
N ASN A 123 -22.61 -15.51 1.08
CA ASN A 123 -21.17 -15.48 1.27
C ASN A 123 -20.46 -14.35 0.50
N LEU A 124 -21.10 -13.17 0.40
CA LEU A 124 -20.46 -12.01 -0.21
C LEU A 124 -19.26 -11.55 0.61
N PRO A 125 -18.13 -11.19 -0.03
CA PRO A 125 -17.04 -10.55 0.67
C PRO A 125 -17.45 -9.18 1.21
N SER A 126 -16.82 -8.71 2.28
CA SER A 126 -17.16 -7.46 2.99
C SER A 126 -17.10 -6.20 2.11
N TRP A 127 -16.37 -6.26 1.01
CA TRP A 127 -16.25 -5.17 0.03
C TRP A 127 -17.28 -5.26 -1.11
N CYS A 128 -18.21 -6.24 -1.06
CA CYS A 128 -19.31 -6.39 -1.99
C CYS A 128 -20.65 -6.30 -1.28
N SER A 129 -21.65 -5.81 -2.00
CA SER A 129 -23.07 -5.90 -1.64
C SER A 129 -23.91 -6.15 -2.89
N TYR A 130 -25.15 -6.63 -2.73
CA TYR A 130 -26.04 -6.80 -3.86
C TYR A 130 -27.46 -6.31 -3.57
N VAL A 131 -28.18 -6.01 -4.62
CA VAL A 131 -29.60 -5.71 -4.60
C VAL A 131 -30.27 -6.52 -5.72
N LYS A 132 -31.30 -7.28 -5.38
CA LYS A 132 -32.12 -7.99 -6.37
C LYS A 132 -32.94 -6.96 -7.14
N THR A 133 -32.68 -6.82 -8.45
CA THR A 133 -33.32 -5.82 -9.30
C THR A 133 -34.59 -6.35 -9.96
N SER A 134 -34.67 -7.67 -10.16
CA SER A 134 -35.87 -8.36 -10.67
C SER A 134 -35.89 -9.83 -10.19
N SER A 135 -36.85 -10.59 -10.66
CA SER A 135 -36.92 -12.04 -10.40
C SER A 135 -35.73 -12.80 -11.02
N ASN A 136 -35.05 -12.21 -12.01
CA ASN A 136 -33.99 -12.85 -12.77
C ASN A 136 -32.73 -12.00 -12.91
N SER A 137 -32.55 -10.96 -12.08
CA SER A 137 -31.33 -10.14 -12.09
C SER A 137 -31.00 -9.54 -10.72
N PHE A 138 -29.71 -9.28 -10.51
CA PHE A 138 -29.21 -8.53 -9.37
C PHE A 138 -28.13 -7.54 -9.79
N MET A 139 -28.07 -6.44 -9.07
CA MET A 139 -26.99 -5.46 -9.16
C MET A 139 -25.96 -5.78 -8.10
N LEU A 140 -24.74 -6.05 -8.52
CA LEU A 140 -23.57 -6.22 -7.66
C LEU A 140 -22.86 -4.87 -7.49
N TYR A 141 -22.64 -4.47 -6.26
CA TYR A 141 -21.88 -3.26 -5.91
C TYR A 141 -20.54 -3.67 -5.31
N THR A 142 -19.47 -3.00 -5.70
CA THR A 142 -18.15 -3.17 -5.09
C THR A 142 -17.64 -1.84 -4.56
N LEU A 143 -17.03 -1.87 -3.37
CA LEU A 143 -16.27 -0.75 -2.84
C LEU A 143 -14.96 -0.60 -3.61
N ALA A 144 -14.38 0.61 -3.66
CA ALA A 144 -13.08 0.83 -4.28
C ALA A 144 -11.98 -0.01 -3.62
N ASN A 145 -11.07 -0.56 -4.42
CA ASN A 145 -9.83 -1.14 -3.94
C ASN A 145 -8.77 -0.03 -3.93
N SER A 146 -8.39 0.44 -2.76
CA SER A 146 -7.34 1.46 -2.60
C SER A 146 -5.95 0.87 -2.39
N GLU A 147 -5.83 -0.45 -2.39
CA GLU A 147 -4.57 -1.14 -2.20
C GLU A 147 -3.82 -1.34 -3.53
N TYR A 148 -2.51 -1.54 -3.44
CA TYR A 148 -1.66 -1.83 -4.59
C TYR A 148 -1.59 -3.33 -4.93
N GLU A 149 -2.50 -4.13 -4.38
CA GLU A 149 -2.63 -5.55 -4.63
C GLU A 149 -4.06 -5.88 -5.05
N ASP A 150 -4.20 -6.80 -6.00
CA ASP A 150 -5.50 -7.33 -6.40
C ASP A 150 -6.13 -8.05 -5.20
N ARG A 151 -7.44 -7.91 -5.04
CA ARG A 151 -8.17 -8.69 -4.06
C ARG A 151 -9.13 -9.64 -4.75
N SER A 152 -9.11 -10.89 -4.32
CA SER A 152 -9.97 -11.93 -4.87
C SER A 152 -10.77 -12.60 -3.78
N SER A 153 -11.99 -13.02 -4.11
CA SER A 153 -12.89 -13.75 -3.25
C SER A 153 -13.91 -14.50 -4.10
N TYR A 154 -14.91 -15.09 -3.45
CA TYR A 154 -16.03 -15.71 -4.13
C TYR A 154 -17.32 -15.53 -3.33
N PHE A 155 -18.46 -15.72 -3.98
CA PHE A 155 -19.77 -15.81 -3.39
C PHE A 155 -20.58 -16.89 -4.11
N TYR A 156 -21.75 -17.22 -3.57
CA TYR A 156 -22.67 -18.17 -4.19
C TYR A 156 -23.97 -17.49 -4.58
N VAL A 157 -24.46 -17.83 -5.77
CA VAL A 157 -25.88 -17.69 -6.11
C VAL A 157 -26.54 -19.04 -5.81
N VAL A 158 -27.63 -19.02 -5.08
CA VAL A 158 -28.31 -20.22 -4.59
C VAL A 158 -29.76 -20.21 -5.03
N ALA A 159 -30.22 -21.28 -5.64
CA ALA A 159 -31.65 -21.52 -5.98
C ALA A 159 -32.02 -22.90 -5.49
N ASP A 160 -32.91 -22.99 -4.50
CA ASP A 160 -33.27 -24.23 -3.80
C ASP A 160 -32.01 -24.99 -3.31
N ASP A 161 -31.68 -26.14 -3.90
CA ASP A 161 -30.53 -26.99 -3.59
C ASP A 161 -29.35 -26.78 -4.57
N GLN A 162 -29.50 -25.89 -5.56
CA GLN A 162 -28.47 -25.58 -6.54
C GLN A 162 -27.58 -24.43 -6.04
N TYR A 163 -26.26 -24.62 -6.12
CA TYR A 163 -25.24 -23.64 -5.74
C TYR A 163 -24.36 -23.34 -6.94
N LEU A 164 -24.27 -22.09 -7.32
CA LEU A 164 -23.33 -21.62 -8.33
C LEU A 164 -22.29 -20.70 -7.68
N ARG A 165 -21.04 -21.12 -7.73
CA ARG A 165 -19.93 -20.31 -7.26
C ARG A 165 -19.57 -19.25 -8.29
N VAL A 166 -19.44 -18.01 -7.83
CA VAL A 166 -18.98 -16.87 -8.61
C VAL A 166 -17.68 -16.38 -8.00
N ASP A 167 -16.59 -16.50 -8.74
CA ASP A 167 -15.30 -15.95 -8.35
C ASP A 167 -15.26 -14.45 -8.75
N ILE A 168 -14.75 -13.61 -7.86
CA ILE A 168 -14.62 -12.17 -8.12
C ILE A 168 -13.21 -11.69 -7.79
N THR A 169 -12.63 -10.98 -8.74
CA THR A 169 -11.31 -10.31 -8.58
C THR A 169 -11.47 -8.82 -8.84
N GLN A 170 -11.03 -8.01 -7.89
CA GLN A 170 -10.92 -6.57 -8.10
C GLN A 170 -9.46 -6.19 -8.22
N ILE A 171 -9.12 -5.57 -9.36
CA ILE A 171 -7.74 -5.19 -9.66
C ILE A 171 -7.25 -4.10 -8.68
N ALA A 172 -5.95 -4.07 -8.48
CA ALA A 172 -5.26 -3.08 -7.67
C ALA A 172 -5.32 -1.67 -8.31
N VAL A 173 -5.10 -0.64 -7.49
CA VAL A 173 -4.75 0.68 -8.01
C VAL A 173 -3.45 0.57 -8.81
N PRO A 174 -3.35 1.17 -10.01
CA PRO A 174 -2.09 1.24 -10.74
C PRO A 174 -1.01 1.86 -9.86
N PHE A 175 0.07 1.11 -9.64
CA PHE A 175 1.17 1.58 -8.81
C PHE A 175 2.13 2.45 -9.62
N ASP A 176 2.31 3.70 -9.19
CA ASP A 176 3.33 4.61 -9.70
C ASP A 176 4.21 5.10 -8.56
N VAL A 177 5.51 4.82 -8.67
CA VAL A 177 6.51 5.23 -7.69
C VAL A 177 6.59 6.76 -7.53
N THR A 178 6.21 7.52 -8.55
CA THR A 178 6.22 8.99 -8.52
C THR A 178 5.19 9.56 -7.54
N ASN A 179 4.17 8.78 -7.17
CA ASN A 179 3.19 9.14 -6.15
C ASN A 179 3.73 9.01 -4.72
N ILE A 180 4.81 8.25 -4.53
CA ILE A 180 5.46 8.13 -3.22
C ILE A 180 6.20 9.42 -2.93
N LYS A 181 5.91 10.01 -1.77
CA LYS A 181 6.64 11.16 -1.25
C LYS A 181 7.59 10.70 -0.15
N ALA A 182 8.88 10.97 -0.32
CA ALA A 182 9.89 10.71 0.69
C ALA A 182 10.66 11.99 1.00
N THR A 183 10.85 12.28 2.28
CA THR A 183 11.69 13.39 2.76
C THR A 183 12.60 12.90 3.85
N THR A 184 13.81 13.43 3.91
CA THR A 184 14.77 13.14 4.97
C THR A 184 14.87 14.37 5.86
N SER A 185 14.47 14.27 7.13
CA SER A 185 14.54 15.41 8.07
C SER A 185 15.93 15.57 8.68
N THR A 186 16.60 14.46 8.95
CA THR A 186 17.95 14.45 9.53
C THR A 186 18.77 13.38 8.84
N MET A 187 19.98 13.70 8.49
CA MET A 187 21.00 12.75 8.04
C MET A 187 22.35 13.16 8.59
N TYR A 188 23.05 12.25 9.22
CA TYR A 188 24.39 12.47 9.73
C TYR A 188 25.25 11.21 9.61
N LEU A 189 26.56 11.43 9.59
CA LEU A 189 27.56 10.39 9.49
C LEU A 189 28.29 10.27 10.82
N ASN A 190 28.36 9.06 11.35
CA ASN A 190 29.15 8.77 12.53
C ASN A 190 30.47 8.11 12.08
N HIS A 191 31.57 8.80 12.35
CA HIS A 191 32.93 8.39 12.01
C HIS A 191 33.68 7.72 13.18
N ASN A 192 33.03 7.50 14.31
CA ASN A 192 33.67 6.99 15.52
C ASN A 192 34.09 5.52 15.41
N CYS A 193 33.58 4.81 14.41
CA CYS A 193 34.05 3.46 14.10
C CYS A 193 35.31 3.54 13.22
N SER A 194 36.44 3.06 13.68
CA SER A 194 37.71 3.10 12.95
C SER A 194 37.66 2.36 11.60
N SER A 195 36.78 1.41 11.45
CA SER A 195 36.69 0.53 10.28
C SER A 195 35.42 0.73 9.42
N SER A 196 34.42 1.51 9.87
CA SER A 196 33.18 1.72 9.15
C SER A 196 32.61 3.11 9.33
N LEU A 197 31.91 3.58 8.30
CA LEU A 197 31.06 4.75 8.32
C LEU A 197 29.64 4.33 8.65
N LEU A 198 29.05 4.86 9.72
CA LEU A 198 27.65 4.66 10.05
C LEU A 198 26.83 5.84 9.56
N VAL A 199 25.93 5.58 8.60
CA VAL A 199 24.93 6.54 8.13
C VAL A 199 23.67 6.39 8.97
N ARG A 200 23.23 7.49 9.60
CA ARG A 200 21.95 7.56 10.30
C ARG A 200 21.07 8.63 9.69
N ALA A 201 19.79 8.32 9.55
CA ALA A 201 18.81 9.25 9.02
C ALA A 201 17.42 9.01 9.60
N THR A 202 16.62 10.05 9.64
CA THR A 202 15.17 9.96 9.85
C THR A 202 14.47 10.33 8.56
N MET A 203 13.71 9.41 8.01
CA MET A 203 12.96 9.58 6.76
C MET A 203 11.47 9.55 7.02
N TYR A 204 10.73 10.39 6.32
CA TYR A 204 9.28 10.39 6.29
C TYR A 204 8.80 9.90 4.93
N VAL A 205 7.89 8.94 4.92
CA VAL A 205 7.36 8.33 3.70
C VAL A 205 5.84 8.43 3.71
N GLN A 206 5.26 8.83 2.59
CA GLN A 206 3.81 8.96 2.36
C GLN A 206 3.41 8.22 1.08
N ASN A 207 2.14 7.82 0.98
CA ASN A 207 1.53 7.17 -0.18
C ASN A 207 2.23 5.86 -0.59
N ALA A 208 2.72 5.09 0.40
CA ALA A 208 3.47 3.85 0.17
C ALA A 208 2.96 2.68 1.01
N LYS A 209 1.68 2.70 1.44
CA LYS A 209 1.10 1.63 2.24
C LYS A 209 1.30 0.26 1.57
N GLY A 210 1.90 -0.68 2.31
CA GLY A 210 2.17 -2.05 1.83
C GLY A 210 3.34 -2.17 0.84
N ILE A 211 3.96 -1.06 0.41
CA ILE A 211 5.08 -1.08 -0.54
C ILE A 211 6.40 -1.26 0.21
N GLU A 212 7.18 -2.24 -0.23
CA GLU A 212 8.54 -2.43 0.27
C GLU A 212 9.49 -1.43 -0.35
N LEU A 213 10.21 -0.71 0.48
CA LEU A 213 11.22 0.28 0.11
C LEU A 213 12.53 -0.05 0.82
N ILE A 214 13.64 0.07 0.12
CA ILE A 214 14.98 -0.23 0.63
C ILE A 214 15.77 1.07 0.68
N PRO A 215 16.16 1.57 1.87
CA PRO A 215 17.12 2.66 1.97
C PRO A 215 18.48 2.23 1.41
N VAL A 216 19.05 3.03 0.52
CA VAL A 216 20.33 2.72 -0.15
C VAL A 216 21.24 3.90 -0.05
N VAL A 217 22.51 3.65 0.29
CA VAL A 217 23.58 4.63 0.34
C VAL A 217 24.50 4.48 -0.86
N PHE A 218 24.83 5.60 -1.50
CA PHE A 218 25.82 5.74 -2.56
C PHE A 218 26.91 6.73 -2.14
N ILE A 219 28.12 6.53 -2.64
CA ILE A 219 29.25 7.43 -2.38
C ILE A 219 29.75 8.00 -3.70
N ASN A 220 29.83 9.34 -3.77
CA ASN A 220 30.45 10.07 -4.87
C ASN A 220 31.71 10.82 -4.39
N ASP A 221 32.63 11.03 -5.29
CA ASP A 221 33.81 11.89 -5.06
C ASP A 221 33.46 13.39 -5.18
N GLY A 222 34.42 14.25 -4.91
CA GLY A 222 34.24 15.71 -4.98
C GLY A 222 33.94 16.26 -6.37
N THR A 223 34.08 15.45 -7.43
CA THR A 223 33.71 15.80 -8.81
C THR A 223 32.29 15.35 -9.16
N GLY A 224 31.61 14.65 -8.24
CA GLY A 224 30.27 14.04 -8.46
C GLY A 224 30.33 12.66 -9.11
N SER A 225 31.52 12.12 -9.36
CA SER A 225 31.70 10.78 -9.94
C SER A 225 31.50 9.70 -8.85
N PRO A 226 30.82 8.57 -9.15
CA PRO A 226 30.67 7.48 -8.20
C PRO A 226 32.03 6.88 -7.78
N VAL A 227 32.19 6.61 -6.50
CA VAL A 227 33.37 5.93 -5.95
C VAL A 227 33.21 4.43 -6.22
N LYS A 228 34.28 3.81 -6.73
CA LYS A 228 34.31 2.37 -6.99
C LYS A 228 34.45 1.56 -5.71
N ALA A 229 33.86 0.38 -5.68
CA ALA A 229 34.14 -0.60 -4.64
C ALA A 229 35.54 -1.19 -4.83
N SER A 230 36.25 -1.42 -3.73
CA SER A 230 37.53 -2.11 -3.81
C SER A 230 37.34 -3.59 -4.10
N ASN A 231 38.30 -4.21 -4.79
CA ASN A 231 38.22 -5.62 -5.22
C ASN A 231 37.99 -6.59 -4.05
N SER A 232 38.50 -6.29 -2.86
CA SER A 232 38.27 -7.08 -1.65
C SER A 232 36.87 -6.93 -1.06
N TRP A 233 36.06 -6.00 -1.57
CA TRP A 233 34.74 -5.66 -1.06
C TRP A 233 33.66 -5.62 -2.16
N ASN A 234 33.75 -6.53 -3.13
CA ASN A 234 32.81 -6.60 -4.26
C ASN A 234 31.33 -6.75 -3.86
N SER A 235 31.05 -7.29 -2.66
CA SER A 235 29.68 -7.37 -2.12
C SER A 235 29.03 -6.00 -1.88
N TYR A 236 29.84 -4.94 -1.82
CA TYR A 236 29.40 -3.55 -1.72
C TYR A 236 29.43 -2.81 -3.06
N ALA A 237 29.55 -3.55 -4.15
CA ALA A 237 29.55 -2.99 -5.49
C ALA A 237 28.16 -3.08 -6.12
N MET A 238 27.70 -2.00 -6.74
CA MET A 238 26.49 -2.01 -7.54
C MET A 238 26.70 -2.92 -8.76
N THR A 239 25.75 -3.84 -8.99
CA THR A 239 25.82 -4.79 -10.11
C THR A 239 25.97 -4.06 -11.45
N GLY A 240 27.02 -4.39 -12.19
CA GLY A 240 27.31 -3.90 -13.54
C GLY A 240 28.05 -2.58 -13.63
N SER A 241 28.10 -1.73 -12.59
CA SER A 241 28.89 -0.48 -12.57
C SER A 241 30.13 -0.55 -11.68
N GLY A 242 30.13 -1.41 -10.67
CA GLY A 242 31.20 -1.53 -9.68
C GLY A 242 31.24 -0.34 -8.69
N ASP A 243 30.22 0.51 -8.66
CA ASP A 243 30.15 1.67 -7.77
C ASP A 243 29.75 1.25 -6.35
N VAL A 244 30.31 1.91 -5.33
CA VAL A 244 29.96 1.60 -3.92
C VAL A 244 28.50 1.88 -3.66
N TYR A 245 27.79 0.86 -3.18
CA TYR A 245 26.48 1.02 -2.62
C TYR A 245 26.26 0.10 -1.40
N VAL A 246 25.38 0.49 -0.50
CA VAL A 246 24.96 -0.34 0.63
C VAL A 246 23.44 -0.21 0.83
N ALA A 247 22.77 -1.33 0.87
CA ALA A 247 21.36 -1.40 1.21
C ALA A 247 21.17 -1.51 2.72
N GLY A 248 20.21 -0.76 3.25
CA GLY A 248 19.73 -0.90 4.62
C GLY A 248 18.59 -1.90 4.76
N ASN A 249 17.99 -1.95 5.93
CA ASN A 249 16.83 -2.79 6.17
C ASN A 249 15.62 -2.29 5.39
N THR A 250 14.86 -3.21 4.83
CA THR A 250 13.58 -2.91 4.16
C THR A 250 12.61 -2.23 5.12
N ILE A 251 11.97 -1.16 4.67
CA ILE A 251 10.86 -0.49 5.33
C ILE A 251 9.58 -0.78 4.57
N LYS A 252 8.47 -0.99 5.29
CA LYS A 252 7.15 -1.24 4.70
C LYS A 252 6.13 -0.38 5.43
N PRO A 253 5.75 0.78 4.87
CA PRO A 253 4.74 1.63 5.48
C PRO A 253 3.39 0.90 5.64
N THR A 254 2.72 1.12 6.77
CA THR A 254 1.43 0.50 7.09
C THR A 254 0.24 1.41 6.78
N ALA A 255 0.50 2.68 6.47
CA ALA A 255 -0.50 3.67 6.11
C ALA A 255 -0.02 4.58 4.96
N ASN A 256 -0.96 5.25 4.29
CA ASN A 256 -0.66 6.27 3.27
C ASN A 256 -0.35 7.65 3.87
N SER A 257 -0.66 7.86 5.16
CA SER A 257 -0.22 9.05 5.90
C SER A 257 1.29 9.04 6.10
N SER A 258 1.86 10.21 6.43
CA SER A 258 3.30 10.33 6.71
C SER A 258 3.73 9.44 7.86
N GLN A 259 4.66 8.53 7.59
CA GLN A 259 5.25 7.63 8.58
C GLN A 259 6.76 7.89 8.68
N SER A 260 7.27 7.91 9.91
CA SER A 260 8.68 8.13 10.21
C SER A 260 9.44 6.80 10.33
N PHE A 261 10.61 6.75 9.71
CA PHE A 261 11.51 5.59 9.75
C PHE A 261 12.93 6.02 10.12
N THR A 262 13.50 5.35 11.11
CA THR A 262 14.93 5.52 11.45
C THR A 262 15.76 4.55 10.63
N VAL A 263 16.71 5.09 9.86
CA VAL A 263 17.61 4.33 9.00
C VAL A 263 18.99 4.31 9.64
N SER A 264 19.63 3.14 9.69
CA SER A 264 21.01 2.96 10.13
C SER A 264 21.71 2.00 9.18
N ILE A 265 22.72 2.50 8.45
CA ILE A 265 23.45 1.75 7.42
C ILE A 265 24.96 1.82 7.72
N TYR A 266 25.59 0.65 7.77
CA TYR A 266 27.05 0.55 7.97
C TYR A 266 27.75 0.31 6.64
N LEU A 267 28.66 1.20 6.29
CA LEU A 267 29.56 1.05 5.14
C LEU A 267 30.98 0.82 5.65
N PRO A 268 31.61 -0.33 5.40
CA PRO A 268 33.02 -0.54 5.71
C PRO A 268 33.89 0.48 4.95
N ASN A 269 34.77 1.19 5.67
CA ASN A 269 35.59 2.25 5.07
C ASN A 269 36.45 1.73 3.90
N ASN A 270 36.97 0.50 4.04
CA ASN A 270 37.84 -0.12 3.01
C ASN A 270 37.04 -0.65 1.80
N ALA A 271 35.69 -0.61 1.84
CA ALA A 271 34.89 -0.89 0.65
C ALA A 271 35.04 0.22 -0.42
N MET A 272 35.45 1.42 -0.04
CA MET A 272 35.69 2.57 -0.94
C MET A 272 37.06 2.52 -1.55
N GLN A 273 37.16 2.50 -2.89
CA GLN A 273 38.42 2.66 -3.62
C GLN A 273 38.65 4.13 -3.86
N LEU A 274 39.50 4.77 -3.02
CA LEU A 274 39.83 6.18 -3.17
C LEU A 274 40.84 6.38 -4.32
N ARG A 275 40.58 7.39 -5.18
CA ARG A 275 41.46 7.76 -6.28
C ARG A 275 42.69 8.52 -5.81
N LYS A 276 42.60 9.19 -4.67
CA LYS A 276 43.67 10.02 -4.06
C LYS A 276 43.88 9.58 -2.60
N LYS A 277 45.07 9.88 -2.05
CA LYS A 277 45.40 9.63 -0.65
C LYS A 277 44.49 10.39 0.32
N LYS A 278 43.88 11.50 -0.11
CA LYS A 278 42.85 12.27 0.61
C LYS A 278 41.82 12.70 -0.41
N ASP A 279 40.56 12.54 -0.09
CA ASP A 279 39.44 12.90 -0.95
C ASP A 279 38.29 13.53 -0.16
N LYS A 280 37.51 14.37 -0.83
CA LYS A 280 36.21 14.87 -0.36
C LYS A 280 35.15 14.01 -1.00
N LEU A 281 34.29 13.42 -0.18
CA LEU A 281 33.31 12.51 -0.62
C LEU A 281 31.92 13.01 -0.21
N ARG A 282 30.92 12.55 -0.93
CA ARG A 282 29.51 12.80 -0.67
C ARG A 282 28.76 11.49 -0.50
N CYS A 283 28.09 11.33 0.63
CA CYS A 283 27.22 10.20 0.94
C CYS A 283 25.79 10.58 0.58
N PHE A 284 25.17 9.86 -0.36
CA PHE A 284 23.77 10.01 -0.71
C PHE A 284 22.94 8.89 -0.07
N LEU A 285 21.77 9.25 0.42
CA LEU A 285 20.74 8.32 0.89
C LEU A 285 19.51 8.45 0.00
N CYS A 286 19.10 7.34 -0.63
CA CYS A 286 17.91 7.24 -1.47
C CYS A 286 17.02 6.10 -0.98
N LEU A 287 15.76 6.08 -1.41
CA LEU A 287 14.87 4.91 -1.29
C LEU A 287 14.75 4.20 -2.63
N TYR A 288 15.04 2.91 -2.67
CA TYR A 288 14.84 2.05 -3.82
C TYR A 288 13.53 1.28 -3.68
N CYS A 289 12.72 1.27 -4.73
CA CYS A 289 11.50 0.48 -4.80
C CYS A 289 11.76 -0.79 -5.65
N PRO A 290 11.84 -1.99 -5.07
CA PRO A 290 12.08 -3.23 -5.81
C PRO A 290 10.99 -3.53 -6.84
N ARG A 291 9.74 -3.18 -6.54
CA ARG A 291 8.57 -3.43 -7.39
C ARG A 291 8.68 -2.75 -8.76
N THR A 292 9.16 -1.52 -8.81
CA THR A 292 9.35 -0.74 -10.05
C THR A 292 10.80 -0.71 -10.53
N ARG A 293 11.74 -1.25 -9.73
CA ARG A 293 13.19 -1.19 -9.96
C ARG A 293 13.68 0.25 -10.15
N SER A 294 13.11 1.20 -9.41
CA SER A 294 13.44 2.63 -9.52
C SER A 294 13.62 3.26 -8.14
N TYR A 295 14.17 4.47 -8.12
CA TYR A 295 14.38 5.24 -6.91
C TYR A 295 13.20 6.20 -6.68
N VAL A 296 12.79 6.33 -5.41
CA VAL A 296 11.84 7.35 -4.97
C VAL A 296 12.57 8.68 -4.89
N ALA A 297 11.94 9.76 -5.35
CA ALA A 297 12.48 11.11 -5.20
C ALA A 297 12.65 11.50 -3.72
N GLY A 298 13.59 12.42 -3.42
CA GLY A 298 13.83 12.91 -2.06
C GLY A 298 15.15 12.42 -1.44
N ALA A 299 16.18 12.24 -2.25
CA ALA A 299 17.53 11.94 -1.79
C ALA A 299 18.06 13.02 -0.85
N ALA A 300 18.72 12.61 0.23
CA ALA A 300 19.52 13.48 1.09
C ALA A 300 21.00 13.16 0.92
N TYR A 301 21.87 14.11 1.29
CA TYR A 301 23.30 13.88 1.25
C TYR A 301 24.04 14.56 2.40
N VAL A 302 25.23 14.03 2.72
CA VAL A 302 26.17 14.62 3.67
C VAL A 302 27.58 14.50 3.08
N ASP A 303 28.33 15.61 3.12
CA ASP A 303 29.74 15.64 2.68
C ASP A 303 30.64 15.20 3.84
N PHE A 304 31.74 14.50 3.50
CA PHE A 304 32.75 14.03 4.45
C PHE A 304 34.14 13.94 3.82
N LYS A 305 35.13 13.76 4.65
CA LYS A 305 36.53 13.57 4.21
C LYS A 305 36.93 12.11 4.38
N ALA A 306 37.69 11.60 3.42
CA ALA A 306 38.30 10.28 3.52
C ALA A 306 39.81 10.40 3.24
N LYS A 307 40.63 9.60 3.93
CA LYS A 307 42.10 9.52 3.72
C LYS A 307 42.57 8.07 3.88
N VAL A 308 43.60 7.73 3.12
CA VAL A 308 44.33 6.47 3.31
C VAL A 308 45.46 6.67 4.31
N LYS A 309 45.47 5.91 5.41
CA LYS A 309 46.53 5.87 6.41
C LYS A 309 46.92 4.42 6.71
N LYS A 310 48.18 4.05 6.50
CA LYS A 310 48.66 2.67 6.67
C LYS A 310 47.78 1.61 5.96
N GLY A 311 47.40 1.88 4.71
CA GLY A 311 46.57 1.00 3.89
C GLY A 311 45.08 0.97 4.24
N MET A 312 44.64 1.67 5.29
CA MET A 312 43.25 1.74 5.70
C MET A 312 42.61 3.07 5.31
N VAL A 313 41.36 3.03 4.89
CA VAL A 313 40.54 4.23 4.67
C VAL A 313 39.95 4.70 6.01
N ILE A 314 40.23 5.95 6.36
CA ILE A 314 39.70 6.61 7.56
C ILE A 314 38.82 7.77 7.09
N THR A 315 37.60 7.82 7.64
CA THR A 315 36.62 8.89 7.38
C THR A 315 36.55 9.88 8.54
N SER A 316 36.22 11.15 8.24
CA SER A 316 35.99 12.20 9.24
C SER A 316 34.96 13.20 8.73
N SER A 317 34.30 13.93 9.64
CA SER A 317 33.46 15.07 9.29
C SER A 317 34.16 16.10 8.43
N TYR A 318 33.40 16.94 7.78
CA TYR A 318 33.88 18.01 6.90
C TYR A 318 34.47 19.17 7.70
#